data_39cad5022b420593b72a5642b219e387
#
_entry.id   39cad5022b420593b72a5642b219e387
#
_cell.length_a   1.000
_cell.length_b   1.000
_cell.length_c   1.000
_cell.angle_alpha   90.00
_cell.angle_beta   90.00
_cell.angle_gamma   90.00
#
_symmetry.space_group_name_H-M   'P 1'
#
loop_
_entity.id
_entity.type
_entity.pdbx_description
1 polymer ?
#
loop_
_entity_poly.entity_id
_entity_poly.type
_entity_poly.pdbx_seq_one_letter_code
_entity_poly.pdbx_strand_id
1 'polypeptide(L)'
;MTNRTVDETRRPQTPLRWAIAGAGTISRSIVPDLQLLPGNHVEIIFSRNPANAASFAEEFGLDRWTDDFDLLVRDPGVDVVYLATPFATHAAMARQALLAGKHVVVEKPMALNADDVQDLFALA
;
A
#
# COMPACT_ATOMS: atom_id res chain seq x y z
N MET A 1 26.97 13.28 -19.86
CA MET A 1 26.46 12.93 -19.46
C MET A 1 26.37 12.81 -19.00
N THR A 2 26.19 12.93 -19.12
CA THR A 2 25.73 12.52 -18.65
C THR A 2 25.38 12.67 -17.95
N ASN A 3 24.86 13.03 -17.85
CA ASN A 3 24.29 12.96 -17.15
C ASN A 3 23.78 12.53 -16.77
N ARG A 4 23.67 12.15 -17.28
CA ARG A 4 22.96 11.66 -16.96
C ARG A 4 22.59 11.72 -16.00
N THR A 5 22.21 12.66 -15.95
CA THR A 5 21.81 12.37 -15.10
C THR A 5 21.18 11.53 -14.32
N VAL A 6 20.21 10.98 -14.71
CA VAL A 6 19.79 9.97 -13.79
C VAL A 6 20.84 8.91 -13.79
N ASP A 7 21.38 8.74 -12.64
CA ASP A 7 22.41 7.75 -12.47
C ASP A 7 21.76 6.43 -12.09
N GLU A 8 21.80 5.49 -13.00
CA GLU A 8 21.22 4.16 -12.79
C GLU A 8 21.81 3.47 -11.57
N THR A 9 23.07 3.76 -11.26
CA THR A 9 23.72 3.12 -10.11
C THR A 9 23.20 3.62 -8.77
N ARG A 10 22.44 4.70 -8.77
CA ARG A 10 21.84 5.23 -7.54
C ARG A 10 20.48 4.63 -7.22
N ARG A 11 19.96 3.81 -8.10
CA ARG A 11 18.69 3.17 -7.83
C ARG A 11 18.79 2.29 -6.61
N PRO A 12 17.75 2.25 -5.78
CA PRO A 12 17.74 1.33 -4.66
C PRO A 12 17.99 -0.09 -5.13
N GLN A 13 18.85 -0.80 -4.45
CA GLN A 13 19.08 -2.20 -4.75
C GLN A 13 17.95 -3.08 -4.23
N THR A 14 17.23 -2.60 -3.21
CA THR A 14 16.10 -3.32 -2.66
C THR A 14 14.81 -2.89 -3.35
N PRO A 15 13.88 -3.82 -3.56
CA PRO A 15 12.59 -3.46 -4.14
C PRO A 15 11.79 -2.55 -3.22
N LEU A 16 10.89 -1.78 -3.83
CA LEU A 16 9.88 -1.02 -3.11
C LEU A 16 8.87 -2.02 -2.55
N ARG A 17 8.62 -1.97 -1.25
CA ARG A 17 7.79 -2.98 -0.57
C ARG A 17 6.41 -2.43 -0.30
N TRP A 18 5.42 -3.13 -0.83
CA TRP A 18 4.02 -2.70 -0.80
C TRP A 18 3.21 -3.48 0.21
N ALA A 19 2.36 -2.78 0.93
CA ALA A 19 1.29 -3.38 1.72
C ALA A 19 -0.02 -3.06 1.03
N ILE A 20 -0.86 -4.07 0.86
CA ILE A 20 -2.15 -3.91 0.20
C ILE A 20 -3.24 -3.97 1.27
N ALA A 21 -4.04 -2.93 1.36
CA ALA A 21 -5.15 -2.88 2.32
C ALA A 21 -6.46 -3.09 1.57
N GLY A 22 -7.09 -4.24 1.80
CA GLY A 22 -8.32 -4.63 1.16
C GLY A 22 -8.14 -5.81 0.23
N ALA A 23 -8.87 -6.90 0.48
CA ALA A 23 -8.74 -8.15 -0.28
C ALA A 23 -9.87 -8.28 -1.31
N GLY A 24 -10.21 -7.19 -1.98
CA GLY A 24 -11.31 -7.15 -2.95
C GLY A 24 -10.88 -7.23 -4.40
N THR A 25 -11.81 -6.89 -5.29
CA THR A 25 -11.63 -7.01 -6.72
C THR A 25 -10.48 -6.17 -7.25
N ILE A 26 -10.36 -4.93 -6.77
CA ILE A 26 -9.30 -4.03 -7.24
C ILE A 26 -7.93 -4.58 -6.86
N SER A 27 -7.79 -5.06 -5.64
CA SER A 27 -6.52 -5.65 -5.19
C SER A 27 -6.17 -6.88 -6.00
N ARG A 28 -7.15 -7.68 -6.39
CA ARG A 28 -6.93 -8.86 -7.23
C ARG A 28 -6.40 -8.48 -8.61
N SER A 29 -6.72 -7.29 -9.08
CA SER A 29 -6.21 -6.78 -10.35
C SER A 29 -4.81 -6.18 -10.21
N ILE A 30 -4.59 -5.44 -9.12
CA ILE A 30 -3.34 -4.69 -8.92
C ILE A 30 -2.18 -5.56 -8.48
N VAL A 31 -2.42 -6.54 -7.60
CA VAL A 31 -1.33 -7.34 -7.02
C VAL A 31 -0.55 -8.09 -8.08
N PRO A 32 -1.19 -8.81 -9.03
CA PRO A 32 -0.40 -9.48 -10.08
C PRO A 32 0.45 -8.51 -10.91
N ASP A 33 -0.09 -7.32 -11.20
CA ASP A 33 0.64 -6.31 -11.96
C ASP A 33 1.88 -5.84 -11.19
N LEU A 34 1.72 -5.57 -9.89
CA LEU A 34 2.86 -5.17 -9.06
C LEU A 34 3.90 -6.27 -8.98
N GLN A 35 3.47 -7.52 -8.92
CA GLN A 35 4.39 -8.65 -8.82
C GLN A 35 5.23 -8.82 -10.10
N LEU A 36 4.72 -8.35 -11.23
CA LEU A 36 5.44 -8.43 -12.50
C LEU A 36 6.37 -7.25 -12.73
N LEU A 37 6.19 -6.14 -12.01
CA LEU A 37 6.99 -4.95 -12.21
C LEU A 37 8.33 -5.08 -11.49
N PRO A 38 9.47 -4.95 -12.22
CA PRO A 38 10.77 -4.95 -11.56
C PRO A 38 10.88 -3.85 -10.51
N GLY A 39 11.52 -4.14 -9.39
CA GLY A 39 11.72 -3.16 -8.34
C GLY A 39 10.53 -3.00 -7.41
N ASN A 40 9.53 -3.86 -7.51
CA ASN A 40 8.36 -3.83 -6.64
C ASN A 40 8.10 -5.21 -6.04
N HIS A 41 7.73 -5.22 -4.77
CA HIS A 41 7.44 -6.46 -4.04
C HIS A 41 6.20 -6.25 -3.19
N VAL A 42 5.23 -7.15 -3.30
CA VAL A 42 4.05 -7.11 -2.46
C VAL A 42 4.34 -7.91 -1.20
N GLU A 43 4.45 -7.21 -0.08
CA GLU A 43 4.93 -7.76 1.18
C GLU A 43 3.82 -8.39 2.00
N ILE A 44 2.66 -7.74 2.08
CA ILE A 44 1.63 -8.12 3.04
C ILE A 44 0.26 -7.65 2.54
N ILE A 45 -0.77 -8.43 2.87
CA ILE A 45 -2.16 -8.09 2.60
C ILE A 45 -2.91 -7.89 3.91
N PHE A 46 -3.74 -6.86 3.97
CA PHE A 46 -4.63 -6.60 5.09
C PHE A 46 -6.08 -6.77 4.67
N SER A 47 -6.86 -7.40 5.54
CA SER A 47 -8.32 -7.39 5.47
C SER A 47 -8.86 -7.45 6.89
N ARG A 48 -9.98 -6.78 7.13
CA ARG A 48 -10.65 -6.85 8.43
C ARG A 48 -11.16 -8.26 8.72
N ASN A 49 -11.38 -9.04 7.68
CA ASN A 49 -11.73 -10.44 7.81
C ASN A 49 -10.46 -11.26 7.66
N PRO A 50 -9.97 -11.90 8.73
CA PRO A 50 -8.71 -12.66 8.66
C PRO A 50 -8.75 -13.81 7.68
N ALA A 51 -9.92 -14.45 7.50
CA ALA A 51 -10.04 -15.53 6.53
C ALA A 51 -9.83 -15.01 5.10
N ASN A 52 -10.34 -13.81 4.79
CA ASN A 52 -10.14 -13.20 3.48
C ASN A 52 -8.68 -12.81 3.27
N ALA A 53 -8.02 -12.29 4.29
CA ALA A 53 -6.61 -11.93 4.21
C ALA A 53 -5.75 -13.16 3.96
N ALA A 54 -5.97 -14.22 4.74
CA ALA A 54 -5.21 -15.45 4.59
C ALA A 54 -5.43 -16.10 3.22
N SER A 55 -6.67 -16.14 2.76
CA SER A 55 -7.03 -16.71 1.47
C SER A 55 -6.38 -15.92 0.32
N PHE A 56 -6.40 -14.60 0.40
CA PHE A 56 -5.76 -13.75 -0.61
C PHE A 56 -4.26 -13.98 -0.64
N ALA A 57 -3.62 -14.05 0.52
CA ALA A 57 -2.19 -14.29 0.59
C ALA A 57 -1.82 -15.63 -0.06
N GLU A 58 -2.61 -16.66 0.20
CA GLU A 58 -2.36 -17.96 -0.39
C GLU A 58 -2.54 -17.93 -1.90
N GLU A 59 -3.61 -17.29 -2.36
CA GLU A 59 -3.92 -17.22 -3.79
C GLU A 59 -2.82 -16.52 -4.59
N PHE A 60 -2.25 -15.45 -4.05
CA PHE A 60 -1.27 -14.64 -4.76
C PHE A 60 0.18 -14.89 -4.31
N GLY A 61 0.39 -15.86 -3.45
CA GLY A 61 1.74 -16.23 -3.03
C GLY A 61 2.41 -15.18 -2.14
N LEU A 62 1.64 -14.48 -1.31
CA LEU A 62 2.18 -13.51 -0.37
C LEU A 62 2.60 -14.20 0.92
N ASP A 63 3.74 -13.80 1.46
CA ASP A 63 4.28 -14.44 2.66
C ASP A 63 3.53 -14.04 3.92
N ARG A 64 2.90 -12.87 3.91
CA ARG A 64 2.29 -12.33 5.13
C ARG A 64 0.90 -11.78 4.89
N TRP A 65 0.08 -11.87 5.91
CA TRP A 65 -1.23 -11.24 5.95
C TRP A 65 -1.52 -10.78 7.37
N THR A 66 -2.45 -9.81 7.51
CA THR A 66 -2.87 -9.33 8.82
C THR A 66 -4.32 -8.83 8.78
N ASP A 67 -4.98 -8.88 9.93
CA ASP A 67 -6.26 -8.22 10.14
C ASP A 67 -6.12 -6.99 11.03
N ASP A 68 -4.89 -6.57 11.29
CA ASP A 68 -4.57 -5.43 12.14
C ASP A 68 -3.85 -4.36 11.32
N PHE A 69 -4.58 -3.31 10.94
CA PHE A 69 -4.01 -2.24 10.12
C PHE A 69 -2.93 -1.44 10.86
N ASP A 70 -3.07 -1.29 12.17
CA ASP A 70 -2.08 -0.59 12.97
C ASP A 70 -0.72 -1.31 12.92
N LEU A 71 -0.75 -2.61 13.00
CA LEU A 71 0.45 -3.42 12.86
C LEU A 71 1.09 -3.24 11.48
N LEU A 72 0.26 -3.20 10.43
CA LEU A 72 0.74 -3.05 9.07
C LEU A 72 1.47 -1.72 8.86
N VAL A 73 0.89 -0.61 9.34
CA VAL A 73 1.49 0.71 9.11
C VAL A 73 2.76 0.92 9.94
N ARG A 74 2.95 0.16 10.99
CA ARG A 74 4.15 0.25 11.82
C ARG A 74 5.25 -0.70 11.39
N ASP A 75 4.98 -1.53 10.40
CA ASP A 75 5.95 -2.52 9.94
C ASP A 75 7.09 -1.84 9.19
N PRO A 76 8.34 -1.96 9.68
CA PRO A 76 9.47 -1.34 8.98
C PRO A 76 9.75 -1.96 7.63
N GLY A 77 9.20 -3.12 7.33
CA GLY A 77 9.33 -3.78 6.03
C GLY A 77 8.36 -3.28 4.98
N VAL A 78 7.56 -2.23 5.27
CA VAL A 78 6.59 -1.68 4.35
C VAL A 78 6.99 -0.25 3.98
N ASP A 79 7.04 0.04 2.69
CA ASP A 79 7.36 1.37 2.17
C ASP A 79 6.12 2.11 1.69
N VAL A 80 5.19 1.41 1.05
CA VAL A 80 3.99 1.99 0.44
C VAL A 80 2.77 1.21 0.88
N VAL A 81 1.71 1.93 1.23
CA VAL A 81 0.41 1.34 1.55
C VAL A 81 -0.57 1.68 0.45
N TYR A 82 -1.13 0.67 -0.19
CA TYR A 82 -2.15 0.81 -1.22
C TYR A 82 -3.51 0.56 -0.57
N LEU A 83 -4.36 1.60 -0.54
CA LEU A 83 -5.67 1.53 0.11
C LEU A 83 -6.77 1.21 -0.90
N ALA A 84 -7.28 -0.01 -0.82
CA ALA A 84 -8.39 -0.49 -1.65
C ALA A 84 -9.53 -1.03 -0.78
N THR A 85 -9.64 -0.52 0.44
CA THR A 85 -10.74 -0.83 1.36
C THR A 85 -11.98 0.00 0.98
N PRO A 86 -13.14 -0.25 1.63
CA PRO A 86 -14.32 0.58 1.37
C PRO A 86 -14.00 2.07 1.51
N PHE A 87 -14.55 2.88 0.59
CA PHE A 87 -14.15 4.28 0.50
C PHE A 87 -14.40 5.06 1.79
N ALA A 88 -15.36 4.65 2.60
CA ALA A 88 -15.64 5.33 3.87
C ALA A 88 -14.47 5.26 4.85
N THR A 89 -13.54 4.34 4.65
CA THR A 89 -12.37 4.16 5.53
C THR A 89 -11.13 4.87 5.02
N HIS A 90 -11.15 5.39 3.79
CA HIS A 90 -9.92 5.88 3.13
C HIS A 90 -9.24 7.01 3.91
N ALA A 91 -10.02 8.02 4.34
CA ALA A 91 -9.42 9.17 5.01
C ALA A 91 -8.69 8.77 6.29
N ALA A 92 -9.33 7.96 7.14
CA ALA A 92 -8.74 7.56 8.41
C ALA A 92 -7.51 6.68 8.20
N MET A 93 -7.60 5.72 7.28
CA MET A 93 -6.50 4.81 7.01
C MET A 93 -5.32 5.52 6.35
N ALA A 94 -5.60 6.42 5.40
CA ALA A 94 -4.55 7.19 4.75
C ALA A 94 -3.82 8.06 5.77
N ARG A 95 -4.57 8.73 6.66
CA ARG A 95 -3.99 9.54 7.71
C ARG A 95 -3.07 8.72 8.60
N GLN A 96 -3.53 7.55 9.02
CA GLN A 96 -2.74 6.68 9.89
C GLN A 96 -1.44 6.24 9.21
N ALA A 97 -1.51 5.87 7.93
CA ALA A 97 -0.33 5.45 7.18
C ALA A 97 0.65 6.60 6.98
N LEU A 98 0.16 7.79 6.64
CA LEU A 98 1.02 8.97 6.46
C LEU A 98 1.72 9.35 7.78
N LEU A 99 0.99 9.30 8.89
CA LEU A 99 1.58 9.59 10.20
C LEU A 99 2.65 8.57 10.58
N ALA A 100 2.55 7.36 10.07
CA ALA A 100 3.56 6.33 10.30
C ALA A 100 4.75 6.44 9.33
N GLY A 101 4.76 7.46 8.48
CA GLY A 101 5.86 7.69 7.56
C GLY A 101 5.81 6.88 6.28
N LYS A 102 4.66 6.31 5.95
CA LYS A 102 4.51 5.51 4.73
C LYS A 102 4.06 6.36 3.56
N HIS A 103 4.44 5.98 2.36
CA HIS A 103 3.82 6.51 1.14
C HIS A 103 2.46 5.86 1.00
N VAL A 104 1.51 6.57 0.42
CA VAL A 104 0.13 6.08 0.33
C VAL A 104 -0.41 6.26 -1.09
N VAL A 105 -1.01 5.20 -1.61
CA VAL A 105 -1.79 5.22 -2.84
C VAL A 105 -3.22 4.88 -2.44
N VAL A 106 -4.18 5.72 -2.83
CA VAL A 106 -5.57 5.57 -2.42
C VAL A 106 -6.46 5.45 -3.65
N GLU A 107 -7.32 4.43 -3.64
CA GLU A 107 -8.36 4.30 -4.66
C GLU A 107 -9.41 5.39 -4.51
N LYS A 108 -10.03 5.76 -5.60
CA LYS A 108 -11.08 6.79 -5.59
C LYS A 108 -12.33 6.30 -4.86
N PRO A 109 -13.03 7.19 -4.17
CA PRO A 109 -12.59 8.54 -3.82
C PRO A 109 -11.59 8.49 -2.65
N MET A 110 -10.64 9.44 -2.64
CA MET A 110 -9.62 9.50 -1.61
C MET A 110 -10.24 9.73 -0.23
N ALA A 111 -11.24 10.59 -0.15
CA ALA A 111 -11.90 10.95 1.09
C ALA A 111 -13.34 11.35 0.80
N LEU A 112 -14.18 11.41 1.85
CA LEU A 112 -15.60 11.67 1.69
C LEU A 112 -15.93 13.14 1.50
N ASN A 113 -15.05 14.06 1.93
CA ASN A 113 -15.29 15.49 1.83
C ASN A 113 -14.00 16.26 1.63
N ALA A 114 -14.15 17.56 1.29
CA ALA A 114 -13.01 18.41 0.96
C ALA A 114 -12.06 18.63 2.14
N ASP A 115 -12.60 18.70 3.35
CA ASP A 115 -11.78 18.91 4.54
C ASP A 115 -10.85 17.73 4.78
N ASP A 116 -11.36 16.50 4.60
CA ASP A 116 -10.53 15.31 4.74
C ASP A 116 -9.43 15.28 3.69
N VAL A 117 -9.75 15.66 2.46
CA VAL A 117 -8.76 15.71 1.38
C VAL A 117 -7.65 16.72 1.72
N GLN A 118 -8.02 17.90 2.21
CA GLN A 118 -7.04 18.90 2.61
C GLN A 118 -6.15 18.40 3.74
N ASP A 119 -6.72 17.73 4.74
CA ASP A 119 -5.94 17.17 5.84
C ASP A 119 -4.90 16.18 5.34
N LEU A 120 -5.29 15.33 4.40
CA LEU A 120 -4.38 14.33 3.86
C LEU A 120 -3.22 14.97 3.10
N PHE A 121 -3.51 16.00 2.29
CA PHE A 121 -2.45 16.70 1.58
C PHE A 121 -1.50 17.43 2.53
N ALA A 122 -2.01 17.92 3.64
CA ALA A 122 -1.17 18.58 4.64
C ALA A 122 -0.22 17.58 5.33
N LEU A 123 -0.60 16.30 5.43
CA LEU A 123 0.23 15.26 6.02
C LEU A 123 1.27 14.70 5.05
N ALA A 124 0.95 14.74 3.77
CA ALA A 124 1.81 14.12 2.74
C ALA A 124 3.10 14.94 2.42
#